data_846cc5a591d41643e05fa6e1c88715c0
#
_entry.id   846cc5a591d41643e05fa6e1c88715c0
#
_cell.length_a   1.000
_cell.length_b   1.000
_cell.length_c   1.000
_cell.angle_alpha   90.00
_cell.angle_beta   90.00
_cell.angle_gamma   90.00
#
_symmetry.space_group_name_H-M   'P 1'
#
loop_
_entity.id
_entity.type
_entity.pdbx_description
1 polymer ?
#
loop_
_entity_poly.entity_id
_entity_poly.type
_entity_poly.pdbx_seq_one_letter_code
_entity_poly.pdbx_strand_id
1 'polypeptide(L)'
;EQTTNKVQTHKMETEVVDFFAIMFRANPKDYWGYVTNGGSESNLYGLYLARELYPNAMVYFSESTHYSIKKNIRLLNIPSIVIRSQENGEIDYDDLANTIQFNRDKPAIVLTNFGTTMKEAKDDVSKVKAVLRKSAIQDHYIHCDAALSGSYGAFLEPRVPFDFEDGADSISISGHKFIGSPIPSGVIITRRSTKD
;
A
#
# COMPACT_ATOMS: atom_id res chain seq x y z
N GLU A 1 16.67 14.48 -16.58
CA GLU A 1 16.68 15.04 -17.95
C GLU A 1 15.99 16.40 -17.93
N GLN A 2 16.68 17.47 -18.31
CA GLN A 2 16.06 18.78 -18.51
C GLN A 2 15.26 18.71 -19.82
N THR A 3 13.93 18.74 -19.69
CA THR A 3 13.07 18.84 -20.87
C THR A 3 13.16 20.26 -21.44
N THR A 4 13.26 20.36 -22.74
CA THR A 4 13.30 21.63 -23.48
C THR A 4 11.91 22.30 -23.58
N ASN A 5 10.86 21.67 -23.05
CA ASN A 5 9.49 22.16 -23.10
C ASN A 5 9.24 23.28 -22.08
N LYS A 6 8.57 24.33 -22.50
CA LYS A 6 8.23 25.49 -21.66
C LYS A 6 7.15 25.16 -20.60
N VAL A 7 6.38 24.10 -20.79
CA VAL A 7 5.35 23.62 -19.83
C VAL A 7 5.91 22.39 -19.13
N GLN A 8 6.14 22.52 -17.82
CA GLN A 8 6.68 21.44 -16.99
C GLN A 8 5.77 21.24 -15.79
N THR A 9 5.23 20.03 -15.64
CA THR A 9 4.39 19.64 -14.49
C THR A 9 5.20 18.91 -13.40
N HIS A 10 6.46 18.58 -13.64
CA HIS A 10 7.32 17.87 -12.69
C HIS A 10 7.40 18.53 -11.31
N LYS A 11 7.50 19.86 -11.28
CA LYS A 11 7.54 20.57 -10.00
C LYS A 11 6.26 20.37 -9.21
N MET A 12 5.10 20.48 -9.87
CA MET A 12 3.80 20.28 -9.24
C MET A 12 3.63 18.83 -8.78
N GLU A 13 4.07 17.86 -9.57
CA GLU A 13 4.06 16.45 -9.20
C GLU A 13 4.92 16.20 -7.95
N THR A 14 6.14 16.75 -7.91
CA THR A 14 7.02 16.64 -6.75
C THR A 14 6.37 17.24 -5.51
N GLU A 15 5.76 18.43 -5.62
CA GLU A 15 5.06 19.09 -4.51
C GLU A 15 3.91 18.24 -3.96
N VAL A 16 3.15 17.56 -4.83
CA VAL A 16 2.07 16.64 -4.43
C VAL A 16 2.64 15.40 -3.73
N VAL A 17 3.69 14.80 -4.27
CA VAL A 17 4.34 13.64 -3.65
C VAL A 17 4.92 14.00 -2.28
N ASP A 18 5.62 15.14 -2.17
CA ASP A 18 6.20 15.62 -0.92
C ASP A 18 5.12 15.89 0.13
N PHE A 19 4.01 16.50 -0.26
CA PHE A 19 2.87 16.74 0.63
C PHE A 19 2.36 15.45 1.28
N PHE A 20 2.11 14.42 0.48
CA PHE A 20 1.63 13.13 1.01
C PHE A 20 2.73 12.35 1.73
N ALA A 21 3.98 12.42 1.29
CA ALA A 21 5.10 11.79 2.00
C ALA A 21 5.24 12.34 3.43
N ILE A 22 5.13 13.66 3.59
CA ILE A 22 5.14 14.32 4.91
C ILE A 22 3.93 13.87 5.73
N MET A 23 2.73 13.88 5.14
CA MET A 23 1.50 13.45 5.79
C MET A 23 1.59 12.00 6.30
N PHE A 24 2.22 11.11 5.53
CA PHE A 24 2.41 9.70 5.86
C PHE A 24 3.72 9.44 6.62
N ARG A 25 4.34 10.47 7.19
CA ARG A 25 5.52 10.41 8.05
C ARG A 25 6.68 9.63 7.40
N ALA A 26 6.85 9.81 6.08
CA ALA A 26 8.00 9.26 5.37
C ALA A 26 9.29 9.95 5.81
N ASN A 27 10.40 9.18 5.86
CA ASN A 27 11.71 9.78 6.08
C ASN A 27 12.06 10.70 4.89
N PRO A 28 12.36 12.00 5.10
CA PRO A 28 12.61 12.96 4.03
C PRO A 28 13.71 12.56 3.04
N LYS A 29 14.59 11.65 3.43
CA LYS A 29 15.72 11.16 2.59
C LYS A 29 15.44 9.81 1.93
N ASP A 30 14.32 9.17 2.28
CA ASP A 30 14.04 7.79 1.91
C ASP A 30 12.60 7.61 1.40
N TYR A 31 12.16 8.45 0.47
CA TYR A 31 10.92 8.20 -0.26
C TYR A 31 11.05 8.57 -1.74
N TRP A 32 10.19 7.99 -2.52
CA TRP A 32 9.97 8.29 -3.92
C TRP A 32 8.50 8.08 -4.24
N GLY A 33 8.02 8.73 -5.28
CA GLY A 33 6.64 8.57 -5.71
C GLY A 33 6.37 9.30 -7.02
N TYR A 34 5.15 9.13 -7.52
CA TYR A 34 4.64 9.87 -8.68
C TYR A 34 3.12 9.93 -8.66
N VAL A 35 2.56 10.86 -9.45
CA VAL A 35 1.12 11.00 -9.65
C VAL A 35 0.65 10.01 -10.70
N THR A 36 -0.35 9.20 -10.37
CA THR A 36 -0.91 8.13 -11.21
C THR A 36 -2.30 8.49 -11.74
N ASN A 37 -2.86 7.64 -12.61
CA ASN A 37 -4.24 7.77 -13.09
C ASN A 37 -5.29 7.23 -12.10
N GLY A 38 -4.89 6.84 -10.90
CA GLY A 38 -5.79 6.37 -9.85
C GLY A 38 -5.21 5.25 -8.99
N GLY A 39 -5.93 4.89 -7.92
CA GLY A 39 -5.49 3.89 -6.94
C GLY A 39 -5.15 2.53 -7.55
N SER A 40 -5.82 2.11 -8.62
CA SER A 40 -5.52 0.83 -9.28
C SER A 40 -4.13 0.79 -9.89
N GLU A 41 -3.67 1.89 -10.51
CA GLU A 41 -2.31 2.03 -11.03
C GLU A 41 -1.31 2.16 -9.88
N SER A 42 -1.63 2.96 -8.86
CA SER A 42 -0.80 3.10 -7.67
C SER A 42 -0.55 1.75 -6.99
N ASN A 43 -1.61 0.95 -6.81
CA ASN A 43 -1.51 -0.39 -6.26
C ASN A 43 -0.72 -1.36 -7.17
N LEU A 44 -0.89 -1.25 -8.49
CA LEU A 44 -0.12 -2.04 -9.44
C LEU A 44 1.38 -1.79 -9.28
N TYR A 45 1.76 -0.52 -9.17
CA TYR A 45 3.17 -0.16 -9.01
C TYR A 45 3.74 -0.61 -7.67
N GLY A 46 3.00 -0.46 -6.56
CA GLY A 46 3.42 -0.96 -5.25
C GLY A 46 3.65 -2.48 -5.24
N LEU A 47 2.73 -3.24 -5.85
CA LEU A 47 2.88 -4.69 -6.00
C LEU A 47 4.01 -5.07 -6.97
N TYR A 48 4.23 -4.28 -8.03
CA TYR A 48 5.35 -4.47 -8.95
C TYR A 48 6.69 -4.36 -8.21
N LEU A 49 6.89 -3.30 -7.42
CA LEU A 49 8.11 -3.14 -6.62
C LEU A 49 8.30 -4.28 -5.62
N ALA A 50 7.24 -4.67 -4.94
CA ALA A 50 7.28 -5.80 -4.00
C ALA A 50 7.74 -7.10 -4.68
N ARG A 51 7.24 -7.37 -5.90
CA ARG A 51 7.65 -8.52 -6.71
C ARG A 51 9.11 -8.44 -7.16
N GLU A 52 9.57 -7.24 -7.59
CA GLU A 52 10.97 -7.07 -8.00
C GLU A 52 11.93 -7.32 -6.84
N LEU A 53 11.58 -6.85 -5.63
CA LEU A 53 12.38 -7.13 -4.43
C LEU A 53 12.33 -8.60 -4.01
N TYR A 54 11.15 -9.22 -4.11
CA TYR A 54 10.89 -10.59 -3.64
C TYR A 54 10.20 -11.43 -4.72
N PRO A 55 10.92 -11.87 -5.77
CA PRO A 55 10.31 -12.56 -6.92
C PRO A 55 9.58 -13.86 -6.56
N ASN A 56 9.98 -14.50 -5.45
CA ASN A 56 9.39 -15.77 -4.98
C ASN A 56 8.40 -15.57 -3.81
N ALA A 57 7.99 -14.32 -3.54
CA ALA A 57 7.10 -14.03 -2.43
C ALA A 57 5.68 -14.58 -2.64
N MET A 58 4.98 -14.78 -1.52
CA MET A 58 3.54 -15.01 -1.47
C MET A 58 2.82 -13.73 -1.11
N VAL A 59 1.80 -13.35 -1.88
CA VAL A 59 0.96 -12.18 -1.58
C VAL A 59 -0.23 -12.60 -0.71
N TYR A 60 -0.44 -11.87 0.38
CA TYR A 60 -1.59 -12.02 1.28
C TYR A 60 -2.44 -10.75 1.24
N PHE A 61 -3.74 -10.90 1.05
CA PHE A 61 -4.70 -9.79 1.02
C PHE A 61 -6.06 -10.25 1.52
N SER A 62 -6.86 -9.37 2.11
CA SER A 62 -8.17 -9.75 2.64
C SER A 62 -9.23 -9.90 1.55
N GLU A 63 -10.26 -10.67 1.83
CA GLU A 63 -11.43 -10.82 0.94
C GLU A 63 -12.19 -9.51 0.72
N SER A 64 -12.07 -8.54 1.68
CA SER A 64 -12.64 -7.19 1.58
C SER A 64 -11.80 -6.23 0.72
N THR A 65 -10.64 -6.67 0.25
CA THR A 65 -9.75 -5.87 -0.60
C THR A 65 -10.41 -5.54 -1.94
N HIS A 66 -10.15 -4.34 -2.44
CA HIS A 66 -10.72 -3.86 -3.71
C HIS A 66 -10.38 -4.81 -4.87
N TYR A 67 -11.37 -5.05 -5.74
CA TYR A 67 -11.25 -6.04 -6.84
C TYR A 67 -10.07 -5.80 -7.80
N SER A 68 -9.59 -4.55 -7.92
CA SER A 68 -8.42 -4.22 -8.76
C SER A 68 -7.15 -4.94 -8.32
N ILE A 69 -7.02 -5.25 -7.03
CA ILE A 69 -5.85 -5.96 -6.50
C ILE A 69 -5.74 -7.37 -7.12
N LYS A 70 -6.84 -8.11 -7.19
CA LYS A 70 -6.85 -9.43 -7.84
C LYS A 70 -6.45 -9.34 -9.31
N LYS A 71 -6.84 -8.27 -10.01
CA LYS A 71 -6.41 -8.02 -11.40
C LYS A 71 -4.91 -7.72 -11.48
N ASN A 72 -4.40 -6.88 -10.58
CA ASN A 72 -2.99 -6.53 -10.52
C ASN A 72 -2.10 -7.75 -10.22
N ILE A 73 -2.48 -8.56 -9.22
CA ILE A 73 -1.80 -9.81 -8.87
C ILE A 73 -1.75 -10.75 -10.07
N ARG A 74 -2.87 -10.91 -10.78
CA ARG A 74 -2.95 -11.72 -12.00
C ARG A 74 -2.06 -11.17 -13.12
N LEU A 75 -2.08 -9.86 -13.35
CA LEU A 75 -1.25 -9.20 -14.35
C LEU A 75 0.24 -9.39 -14.07
N LEU A 76 0.63 -9.29 -12.82
CA LEU A 76 2.01 -9.46 -12.36
C LEU A 76 2.43 -10.93 -12.21
N ASN A 77 1.49 -11.87 -12.37
CA ASN A 77 1.72 -13.31 -12.21
C ASN A 77 2.36 -13.69 -10.87
N ILE A 78 1.85 -13.10 -9.76
CA ILE A 78 2.36 -13.37 -8.41
C ILE A 78 1.44 -14.38 -7.71
N PRO A 79 1.98 -15.41 -7.04
CA PRO A 79 1.16 -16.31 -6.22
C PRO A 79 0.53 -15.58 -5.05
N SER A 80 -0.72 -15.89 -4.73
CA SER A 80 -1.44 -15.18 -3.69
C SER A 80 -2.42 -16.05 -2.92
N ILE A 81 -2.69 -15.67 -1.68
CA ILE A 81 -3.66 -16.30 -0.80
C ILE A 81 -4.60 -15.22 -0.26
N VAL A 82 -5.89 -15.50 -0.31
CA VAL A 82 -6.93 -14.63 0.25
C VAL A 82 -7.08 -14.94 1.74
N ILE A 83 -7.03 -13.92 2.57
CA ILE A 83 -7.23 -13.99 4.01
C ILE A 83 -8.66 -13.56 4.33
N ARG A 84 -9.30 -14.19 5.30
CA ARG A 84 -10.63 -13.78 5.75
C ARG A 84 -10.64 -12.34 6.26
N SER A 85 -11.82 -11.73 6.23
CA SER A 85 -12.07 -10.46 6.90
C SER A 85 -12.83 -10.70 8.20
N GLN A 86 -12.53 -9.88 9.20
CA GLN A 86 -13.32 -9.80 10.43
C GLN A 86 -14.72 -9.20 10.14
N GLU A 87 -15.62 -9.27 11.09
CA GLU A 87 -16.98 -8.71 10.95
C GLU A 87 -16.97 -7.21 10.65
N ASN A 88 -16.03 -6.45 11.21
CA ASN A 88 -15.84 -5.03 10.95
C ASN A 88 -15.20 -4.72 9.57
N GLY A 89 -14.74 -5.76 8.85
CA GLY A 89 -14.13 -5.67 7.52
C GLY A 89 -12.60 -5.53 7.52
N GLU A 90 -11.95 -5.46 8.68
CA GLU A 90 -10.49 -5.56 8.77
C GLU A 90 -10.02 -6.95 8.33
N ILE A 91 -8.76 -7.06 7.93
CA ILE A 91 -8.11 -8.35 7.72
C ILE A 91 -8.16 -9.17 9.03
N ASP A 92 -8.44 -10.46 8.93
CA ASP A 92 -8.36 -11.37 10.08
C ASP A 92 -6.88 -11.69 10.37
N TYR A 93 -6.34 -11.10 11.42
CA TYR A 93 -4.93 -11.24 11.80
C TYR A 93 -4.58 -12.65 12.27
N ASP A 94 -5.53 -13.39 12.84
CA ASP A 94 -5.33 -14.77 13.25
C ASP A 94 -5.32 -15.70 12.04
N ASP A 95 -6.20 -15.48 11.07
CA ASP A 95 -6.19 -16.19 9.80
C ASP A 95 -4.91 -15.91 9.01
N LEU A 96 -4.46 -14.65 8.99
CA LEU A 96 -3.17 -14.28 8.40
C LEU A 96 -2.01 -15.03 9.07
N ALA A 97 -1.97 -15.05 10.40
CA ALA A 97 -0.93 -15.73 11.16
C ALA A 97 -0.91 -17.24 10.88
N ASN A 98 -2.08 -17.88 10.87
CA ASN A 98 -2.22 -19.29 10.58
C ASN A 98 -1.82 -19.63 9.14
N THR A 99 -2.22 -18.79 8.18
CA THR A 99 -1.96 -19.01 6.75
C THR A 99 -0.49 -18.83 6.39
N ILE A 100 0.19 -17.84 6.95
CA ILE A 100 1.62 -17.59 6.73
C ILE A 100 2.47 -18.80 7.16
N GLN A 101 2.07 -19.55 8.18
CA GLN A 101 2.82 -20.72 8.66
C GLN A 101 3.08 -21.76 7.57
N PHE A 102 2.18 -21.89 6.59
CA PHE A 102 2.32 -22.85 5.48
C PHE A 102 3.32 -22.41 4.39
N ASN A 103 3.79 -21.14 4.44
CA ASN A 103 4.72 -20.58 3.46
C ASN A 103 5.86 -19.80 4.13
N ARG A 104 6.33 -20.25 5.29
CA ARG A 104 7.38 -19.57 6.06
C ARG A 104 8.74 -19.52 5.39
N ASP A 105 8.92 -20.35 4.40
CA ASP A 105 10.12 -20.42 3.54
C ASP A 105 10.15 -19.34 2.46
N LYS A 106 9.08 -18.55 2.32
CA LYS A 106 8.94 -17.51 1.30
C LYS A 106 8.84 -16.14 1.93
N PRO A 107 9.35 -15.10 1.26
CA PRO A 107 9.03 -13.72 1.61
C PRO A 107 7.52 -13.47 1.55
N ALA A 108 7.02 -12.58 2.40
CA ALA A 108 5.61 -12.23 2.46
C ALA A 108 5.35 -10.82 1.93
N ILE A 109 4.50 -10.69 0.93
CA ILE A 109 3.93 -9.40 0.53
C ILE A 109 2.53 -9.32 1.17
N VAL A 110 2.33 -8.40 2.10
CA VAL A 110 1.01 -8.20 2.73
C VAL A 110 0.40 -6.91 2.22
N LEU A 111 -0.79 -7.02 1.64
CA LEU A 111 -1.57 -5.87 1.22
C LEU A 111 -2.58 -5.55 2.33
N THR A 112 -2.43 -4.39 2.92
CA THR A 112 -3.36 -3.83 3.90
C THR A 112 -4.30 -2.84 3.23
N ASN A 113 -5.50 -2.68 3.79
CA ASN A 113 -6.49 -1.72 3.30
C ASN A 113 -6.67 -0.62 4.34
N PHE A 114 -6.61 0.63 3.91
CA PHE A 114 -6.98 1.76 4.75
C PHE A 114 -8.21 2.44 4.17
N GLY A 115 -9.38 1.85 4.47
CA GLY A 115 -10.67 2.19 3.91
C GLY A 115 -11.15 1.18 2.87
N THR A 116 -11.72 0.04 3.29
CA THR A 116 -12.35 -0.92 2.37
C THR A 116 -13.62 -0.33 1.77
N THR A 117 -13.94 -0.72 0.52
CA THR A 117 -15.05 -0.13 -0.24
C THR A 117 -16.41 -0.23 0.45
N MET A 118 -16.70 -1.34 1.11
CA MET A 118 -18.04 -1.59 1.67
C MET A 118 -18.20 -1.19 3.12
N LYS A 119 -17.13 -1.28 3.92
CA LYS A 119 -17.17 -1.08 5.38
C LYS A 119 -16.24 0.02 5.87
N GLU A 120 -15.44 0.60 4.96
CA GLU A 120 -14.41 1.59 5.31
C GLU A 120 -13.43 1.06 6.39
N ALA A 121 -13.27 -0.25 6.47
CA ALA A 121 -12.39 -0.88 7.44
C ALA A 121 -10.94 -0.45 7.22
N LYS A 122 -10.21 -0.34 8.30
CA LYS A 122 -8.83 0.13 8.32
C LYS A 122 -7.95 -0.93 9.00
N ASP A 123 -7.13 -1.61 8.20
CA ASP A 123 -6.18 -2.59 8.71
C ASP A 123 -5.06 -1.89 9.48
N ASP A 124 -4.67 -2.48 10.59
CA ASP A 124 -3.59 -1.99 11.44
C ASP A 124 -2.25 -2.61 11.02
N VAL A 125 -1.39 -1.80 10.40
CA VAL A 125 -0.04 -2.21 9.93
C VAL A 125 0.82 -2.72 11.10
N SER A 126 0.68 -2.16 12.30
CA SER A 126 1.44 -2.61 13.46
C SER A 126 1.06 -4.04 13.88
N LYS A 127 -0.23 -4.41 13.76
CA LYS A 127 -0.69 -5.79 13.99
C LYS A 127 -0.15 -6.74 12.93
N VAL A 128 -0.16 -6.32 11.65
CA VAL A 128 0.44 -7.12 10.56
C VAL A 128 1.93 -7.36 10.82
N LYS A 129 2.69 -6.33 11.20
CA LYS A 129 4.11 -6.49 11.58
C LYS A 129 4.30 -7.43 12.77
N ALA A 130 3.39 -7.38 13.74
CA ALA A 130 3.44 -8.30 14.89
C ALA A 130 3.22 -9.76 14.44
N VAL A 131 2.30 -10.00 13.50
CA VAL A 131 2.09 -11.32 12.89
C VAL A 131 3.34 -11.80 12.16
N LEU A 132 3.90 -10.99 11.27
CA LEU A 132 5.12 -11.33 10.52
C LEU A 132 6.28 -11.68 11.46
N ARG A 133 6.50 -10.86 12.48
CA ARG A 133 7.55 -11.11 13.50
C ARG A 133 7.33 -12.40 14.27
N LYS A 134 6.10 -12.66 14.74
CA LYS A 134 5.75 -13.91 15.46
C LYS A 134 5.92 -15.14 14.58
N SER A 135 5.68 -14.99 13.28
CA SER A 135 5.84 -16.05 12.29
C SER A 135 7.29 -16.23 11.81
N ALA A 136 8.23 -15.43 12.36
CA ALA A 136 9.64 -15.40 11.98
C ALA A 136 9.87 -15.09 10.48
N ILE A 137 8.99 -14.33 9.85
CA ILE A 137 9.15 -13.82 8.50
C ILE A 137 10.03 -12.57 8.55
N GLN A 138 11.25 -12.68 8.02
CA GLN A 138 12.21 -11.56 7.99
C GLN A 138 12.01 -10.74 6.70
N ASP A 139 11.95 -11.42 5.56
CA ASP A 139 11.78 -10.79 4.26
C ASP A 139 10.30 -10.54 4.00
N HIS A 140 9.90 -9.28 4.01
CA HIS A 140 8.51 -8.90 3.78
C HIS A 140 8.38 -7.52 3.14
N TYR A 141 7.23 -7.27 2.55
CA TYR A 141 6.82 -5.99 2.01
C TYR A 141 5.36 -5.72 2.39
N ILE A 142 5.07 -4.55 2.94
CA ILE A 142 3.72 -4.14 3.30
C ILE A 142 3.30 -3.00 2.38
N HIS A 143 2.34 -3.28 1.50
CA HIS A 143 1.68 -2.28 0.66
C HIS A 143 0.36 -1.88 1.29
N CYS A 144 0.15 -0.59 1.51
CA CYS A 144 -1.10 -0.05 2.03
C CYS A 144 -1.96 0.56 0.92
N ASP A 145 -3.07 -0.09 0.58
CA ASP A 145 -4.12 0.51 -0.25
C ASP A 145 -4.93 1.49 0.59
N ALA A 146 -4.54 2.74 0.57
CA ALA A 146 -5.20 3.84 1.25
C ALA A 146 -6.03 4.72 0.28
N ALA A 147 -6.46 4.14 -0.85
CA ALA A 147 -7.16 4.84 -1.91
C ALA A 147 -8.41 5.60 -1.45
N LEU A 148 -9.13 5.09 -0.45
CA LEU A 148 -10.34 5.73 0.07
C LEU A 148 -10.01 6.69 1.21
N SER A 149 -9.37 6.20 2.27
CA SER A 149 -9.27 6.93 3.54
C SER A 149 -7.89 7.56 3.80
N GLY A 150 -6.89 7.31 2.94
CA GLY A 150 -5.51 7.78 3.15
C GLY A 150 -5.39 9.29 3.23
N SER A 151 -6.16 10.02 2.41
CA SER A 151 -6.09 11.49 2.36
C SER A 151 -6.56 12.19 3.63
N TYR A 152 -7.28 11.50 4.53
CA TYR A 152 -7.69 12.05 5.82
C TYR A 152 -7.24 11.18 7.02
N GLY A 153 -6.63 10.03 6.75
CA GLY A 153 -6.25 9.06 7.77
C GLY A 153 -5.30 9.61 8.86
N ALA A 154 -4.43 10.53 8.46
CA ALA A 154 -3.50 11.19 9.39
C ALA A 154 -4.21 12.07 10.45
N PHE A 155 -5.47 12.45 10.22
CA PHE A 155 -6.27 13.34 11.08
C PHE A 155 -7.29 12.58 11.93
N LEU A 156 -7.32 11.25 11.87
CA LEU A 156 -8.26 10.45 12.66
C LEU A 156 -7.83 10.39 14.14
N GLU A 157 -8.85 10.46 15.02
CA GLU A 157 -8.70 10.26 16.45
C GLU A 157 -9.69 9.19 16.93
N PRO A 158 -9.26 8.06 17.49
CA PRO A 158 -7.86 7.64 17.63
C PRO A 158 -7.23 7.29 16.28
N ARG A 159 -5.91 7.51 16.17
CA ARG A 159 -5.15 7.18 14.97
C ARG A 159 -5.02 5.66 14.79
N VAL A 160 -5.29 5.18 13.57
CA VAL A 160 -5.01 3.80 13.18
C VAL A 160 -3.64 3.73 12.48
N PRO A 161 -2.73 2.83 12.90
CA PRO A 161 -1.41 2.69 12.27
C PRO A 161 -1.51 2.20 10.82
N PHE A 162 -0.99 2.97 9.85
CA PHE A 162 -1.03 2.58 8.44
C PHE A 162 0.13 3.07 7.58
N ASP A 163 0.95 4.02 8.09
CA ASP A 163 1.91 4.74 7.28
C ASP A 163 3.36 4.23 7.41
N PHE A 164 4.31 5.01 6.86
CA PHE A 164 5.71 4.61 6.82
C PHE A 164 6.33 4.43 8.21
N GLU A 165 5.97 5.25 9.18
CA GLU A 165 6.51 5.11 10.54
C GLU A 165 5.96 3.87 11.24
N ASP A 166 4.73 3.46 10.90
CA ASP A 166 4.12 2.21 11.38
C ASP A 166 4.70 0.98 10.68
N GLY A 167 5.31 1.15 9.51
CA GLY A 167 6.05 0.11 8.81
C GLY A 167 5.51 -0.29 7.44
N ALA A 168 4.69 0.53 6.81
CA ALA A 168 4.38 0.37 5.39
C ALA A 168 5.63 0.64 4.54
N ASP A 169 5.78 -0.08 3.43
CA ASP A 169 6.84 0.09 2.45
C ASP A 169 6.37 0.92 1.26
N SER A 170 5.08 0.86 0.95
CA SER A 170 4.42 1.74 -0.02
C SER A 170 2.97 2.02 0.34
N ILE A 171 2.47 3.18 -0.09
CA ILE A 171 1.11 3.64 0.17
C ILE A 171 0.53 4.22 -1.10
N SER A 172 -0.69 3.80 -1.45
CA SER A 172 -1.46 4.33 -2.57
C SER A 172 -2.65 5.14 -2.10
N ILE A 173 -2.96 6.22 -2.80
CA ILE A 173 -4.18 7.02 -2.59
C ILE A 173 -4.88 7.31 -3.92
N SER A 174 -6.19 7.63 -3.86
CA SER A 174 -6.95 8.13 -5.00
C SER A 174 -7.31 9.60 -4.80
N GLY A 175 -6.97 10.45 -5.77
CA GLY A 175 -7.30 11.87 -5.72
C GLY A 175 -8.77 12.18 -6.05
N HIS A 176 -9.42 11.32 -6.84
CA HIS A 176 -10.82 11.48 -7.26
C HIS A 176 -11.86 10.93 -6.26
N LYS A 177 -11.41 10.39 -5.11
CA LYS A 177 -12.30 9.93 -4.03
C LYS A 177 -12.53 11.06 -3.03
N PHE A 178 -11.94 11.02 -1.86
CA PHE A 178 -12.17 12.02 -0.82
C PHE A 178 -11.74 13.45 -1.23
N ILE A 179 -10.61 13.59 -1.92
CA ILE A 179 -10.11 14.91 -2.37
C ILE A 179 -11.03 15.51 -3.45
N GLY A 180 -11.72 14.66 -4.23
CA GLY A 180 -12.68 15.12 -5.24
C GLY A 180 -12.03 15.72 -6.48
N SER A 181 -10.84 15.23 -6.89
CA SER A 181 -10.22 15.64 -8.16
C SER A 181 -11.21 15.46 -9.32
N PRO A 182 -11.31 16.44 -10.23
CA PRO A 182 -12.27 16.41 -11.34
C PRO A 182 -11.96 15.34 -12.40
N ILE A 183 -10.76 14.78 -12.39
CA ILE A 183 -10.33 13.68 -13.27
C ILE A 183 -9.80 12.52 -12.43
N PRO A 184 -9.81 11.29 -12.96
CA PRO A 184 -9.15 10.16 -12.31
C PRO A 184 -7.70 10.48 -12.01
N SER A 185 -7.30 10.31 -10.76
CA SER A 185 -5.93 10.58 -10.29
C SER A 185 -5.65 9.78 -9.03
N GLY A 186 -4.39 9.56 -8.77
CA GLY A 186 -3.88 8.94 -7.56
C GLY A 186 -2.42 9.30 -7.33
N VAL A 187 -1.88 8.83 -6.23
CA VAL A 187 -0.45 8.97 -5.92
C VAL A 187 0.02 7.65 -5.33
N ILE A 188 1.19 7.22 -5.75
CA ILE A 188 1.95 6.17 -5.09
C ILE A 188 3.17 6.77 -4.43
N ILE A 189 3.40 6.40 -3.18
CA ILE A 189 4.62 6.74 -2.45
C ILE A 189 5.23 5.44 -1.94
N THR A 190 6.54 5.32 -2.07
CA THR A 190 7.31 4.16 -1.64
C THR A 190 8.59 4.60 -0.94
N ARG A 191 9.15 3.74 -0.10
CA ARG A 191 10.51 3.93 0.40
C ARG A 191 11.48 3.89 -0.79
N ARG A 192 12.49 4.74 -0.79
CA ARG A 192 13.51 4.75 -1.84
C ARG A 192 14.37 3.48 -1.78
N SER A 193 14.67 3.01 -0.58
CA SER A 193 15.40 1.77 -0.33
C SER A 193 14.73 0.51 -0.90
N THR A 194 13.44 0.60 -1.30
CA THR A 194 12.72 -0.49 -1.97
C THR A 194 12.75 -0.37 -3.50
N LYS A 195 13.34 0.70 -4.06
CA LYS A 195 13.38 0.95 -5.51
C LYS A 195 14.71 0.54 -6.15
N ASP A 196 15.80 0.62 -5.41
CA ASP A 196 17.16 0.29 -5.86
C ASP A 196 17.42 -1.20 -5.75
#